data_f246421a2a70a4a521c5fe2389bf08e0
#
_entry.id   f246421a2a70a4a521c5fe2389bf08e0
#
_cell.length_a   1.000
_cell.length_b   1.000
_cell.length_c   1.000
_cell.angle_alpha   90.00
_cell.angle_beta   90.00
_cell.angle_gamma   90.00
#
_symmetry.space_group_name_H-M   'P 1'
#
loop_
_entity.id
_entity.type
_entity.pdbx_description
1 polymer ?
#
loop_
_entity_poly.entity_id
_entity_poly.type
_entity_poly.pdbx_seq_one_letter_code
_entity_poly.pdbx_strand_id
1 'polypeptide(L)'
;MALPAGDLWTRITIEQPSETRNAVGEPVLTWSTFATVWADVQSLSSREMERYGETVGFMTHRVKIRYLSGLTSAMRIQYRNRVLEIGQILEQDRLWHQEIICTEKRP
;
A
#
# COMPACT_ATOMS: atom_id res chain seq x y z
N MET A 1 10.66 -15.95 8.79
CA MET A 1 11.75 -15.98 7.82
C MET A 1 11.79 -14.68 7.05
N ALA A 2 12.97 -14.14 6.85
CA ALA A 2 13.11 -12.90 6.10
C ALA A 2 12.75 -13.12 4.63
N LEU A 3 12.13 -12.11 4.02
CA LEU A 3 11.80 -12.16 2.61
C LEU A 3 13.07 -12.04 1.77
N PRO A 4 13.34 -13.00 0.87
CA PRO A 4 14.56 -12.95 0.04
C PRO A 4 14.60 -11.67 -0.81
N ALA A 5 15.78 -11.11 -0.96
CA ALA A 5 15.94 -9.90 -1.75
C ALA A 5 15.49 -10.08 -3.21
N GLY A 6 15.65 -11.30 -3.75
CA GLY A 6 15.24 -11.61 -5.12
C GLY A 6 13.75 -11.54 -5.37
N ASP A 7 12.94 -11.61 -4.32
CA ASP A 7 11.48 -11.51 -4.45
C ASP A 7 11.02 -10.05 -4.47
N LEU A 8 11.88 -9.11 -4.11
CA LEU A 8 11.56 -7.70 -4.02
C LEU A 8 12.19 -6.97 -5.19
N TRP A 9 11.52 -7.00 -6.33
CA TRP A 9 12.10 -6.49 -7.57
C TRP A 9 11.33 -5.35 -8.23
N THR A 10 10.23 -4.91 -7.61
CA THR A 10 9.44 -3.79 -8.13
C THR A 10 9.61 -2.59 -7.20
N ARG A 11 9.98 -1.45 -7.77
CA ARG A 11 10.12 -0.22 -6.97
C ARG A 11 8.77 0.43 -6.81
N ILE A 12 8.40 0.74 -5.58
CA ILE A 12 7.14 1.45 -5.30
C ILE A 12 7.43 2.65 -4.40
N THR A 13 6.56 3.64 -4.47
CA THR A 13 6.61 4.81 -3.59
C THR A 13 5.39 4.80 -2.70
N ILE A 14 5.61 4.86 -1.40
CA ILE A 14 4.53 4.95 -0.43
C ILE A 14 4.37 6.42 -0.06
N GLU A 15 3.15 6.91 -0.19
CA GLU A 15 2.84 8.32 0.06
C GLU A 15 1.95 8.47 1.29
N GLN A 16 2.21 9.51 2.06
CA GLN A 16 1.41 9.83 3.23
C GLN A 16 0.58 11.07 2.98
N PRO A 17 -0.64 11.12 3.52
CA PRO A 17 -1.49 12.29 3.34
C PRO A 17 -1.11 13.40 4.32
N SER A 18 -1.35 14.63 3.88
CA SER A 18 -1.16 15.80 4.70
C SER A 18 -2.29 16.78 4.38
N GLU A 19 -2.89 17.36 5.40
CA GLU A 19 -3.95 18.32 5.19
C GLU A 19 -3.35 19.72 5.22
N THR A 20 -3.62 20.47 4.17
CA THR A 20 -3.23 21.89 4.09
C THR A 20 -4.48 22.70 3.82
N ARG A 21 -4.36 24.05 3.86
CA ARG A 21 -5.46 24.91 3.54
C ARG A 21 -5.13 25.73 2.31
N ASN A 22 -6.11 25.88 1.42
CA ASN A 22 -5.93 26.71 0.25
C ASN A 22 -6.13 28.20 0.59
N ALA A 23 -6.11 29.05 -0.43
CA ALA A 23 -6.18 30.50 -0.24
C ALA A 23 -7.48 30.96 0.43
N VAL A 24 -8.56 30.20 0.30
CA VAL A 24 -9.85 30.53 0.93
C VAL A 24 -10.08 29.80 2.24
N GLY A 25 -9.08 29.06 2.73
CA GLY A 25 -9.16 28.40 4.02
C GLY A 25 -9.80 27.02 3.99
N GLU A 26 -10.10 26.47 2.83
CA GLU A 26 -10.67 25.14 2.73
C GLU A 26 -9.60 24.08 2.90
N PRO A 27 -9.91 22.98 3.58
CA PRO A 27 -8.93 21.89 3.73
C PRO A 27 -8.66 21.22 2.38
N VAL A 28 -7.39 20.99 2.09
CA VAL A 28 -6.94 20.31 0.87
C VAL A 28 -6.02 19.19 1.28
N LEU A 29 -6.29 18.00 0.76
CA LEU A 29 -5.46 16.82 1.02
C LEU A 29 -4.30 16.84 0.01
N THR A 30 -3.08 16.79 0.53
CA THR A 30 -1.87 16.68 -0.28
C THR A 30 -1.14 15.40 0.09
N TRP A 31 -0.30 14.92 -0.83
CA TRP A 31 0.45 13.68 -0.64
C TRP A 31 1.93 13.96 -0.74
N SER A 32 2.68 13.38 0.17
CA SER A 32 4.14 13.47 0.15
C SER A 32 4.73 12.08 0.29
N THR A 33 5.96 11.91 -0.18
CA THR A 33 6.64 10.62 -0.12
C THR A 33 6.93 10.26 1.33
N PHE A 34 6.43 9.08 1.75
CA PHE A 34 6.77 8.51 3.04
C PHE A 34 8.02 7.65 2.91
N ALA A 35 8.06 6.79 1.89
CA ALA A 35 9.21 5.92 1.65
C ALA A 35 9.16 5.40 0.21
N THR A 36 10.33 5.12 -0.35
CA THR A 36 10.45 4.41 -1.62
C THR A 36 11.16 3.10 -1.33
N VAL A 37 10.50 1.99 -1.66
CA VAL A 37 10.98 0.66 -1.27
C VAL A 37 10.84 -0.32 -2.42
N TRP A 38 11.56 -1.43 -2.33
CA TRP A 38 11.40 -2.56 -3.22
C TRP A 38 10.29 -3.45 -2.70
N ALA A 39 9.48 -3.98 -3.61
CA ALA A 39 8.31 -4.76 -3.24
C ALA A 39 8.06 -5.89 -4.22
N ASP A 40 7.29 -6.86 -3.77
CA ASP A 40 6.70 -7.88 -4.61
C ASP A 40 5.22 -7.56 -4.72
N VAL A 41 4.79 -7.11 -5.91
CA VAL A 41 3.40 -6.69 -6.16
C VAL A 41 2.70 -7.76 -6.96
N GLN A 42 1.62 -8.29 -6.43
CA GLN A 42 0.85 -9.37 -7.07
C GLN A 42 -0.62 -8.99 -7.15
N SER A 43 -1.25 -9.33 -8.27
CA SER A 43 -2.70 -9.21 -8.40
C SER A 43 -3.36 -10.37 -7.66
N LEU A 44 -4.46 -10.09 -6.98
CA LEU A 44 -5.20 -11.12 -6.28
C LEU A 44 -6.06 -11.92 -7.25
N SER A 45 -6.16 -13.23 -7.01
CA SER A 45 -7.09 -14.07 -7.74
C SER A 45 -8.51 -13.78 -7.29
N SER A 46 -9.52 -14.24 -8.07
CA SER A 46 -10.92 -14.06 -7.70
C SER A 46 -11.23 -14.62 -6.31
N ARG A 47 -10.67 -15.79 -6.00
CA ARG A 47 -10.86 -16.41 -4.69
C ARG A 47 -10.26 -15.57 -3.57
N GLU A 48 -9.09 -15.02 -3.80
CA GLU A 48 -8.44 -14.17 -2.80
C GLU A 48 -9.19 -12.86 -2.61
N MET A 49 -9.74 -12.29 -3.69
CA MET A 49 -10.55 -11.09 -3.60
C MET A 49 -11.79 -11.31 -2.73
N GLU A 50 -12.44 -12.46 -2.88
CA GLU A 50 -13.60 -12.79 -2.06
C GLU A 50 -13.24 -12.88 -0.59
N ARG A 51 -12.04 -13.39 -0.28
CA ARG A 51 -11.59 -13.53 1.11
C ARG A 51 -11.47 -12.17 1.80
N TYR A 52 -10.96 -11.17 1.11
CA TYR A 52 -10.73 -9.86 1.70
C TYR A 52 -11.86 -8.88 1.48
N GLY A 53 -12.65 -9.07 0.43
CA GLY A 53 -13.64 -8.10 -0.01
C GLY A 53 -14.70 -7.74 1.01
N GLU A 54 -15.15 -8.71 1.79
CA GLU A 54 -16.20 -8.47 2.80
C GLU A 54 -15.69 -7.63 3.97
N THR A 55 -14.40 -7.72 4.26
CA THR A 55 -13.82 -7.04 5.42
C THR A 55 -13.38 -5.61 5.08
N VAL A 56 -12.75 -5.43 3.92
CA VAL A 56 -12.09 -4.17 3.60
C VAL A 56 -12.48 -3.60 2.24
N GLY A 57 -13.57 -4.09 1.66
CA GLY A 57 -14.02 -3.67 0.35
C GLY A 57 -13.36 -4.49 -0.75
N PHE A 58 -13.38 -3.97 -1.96
CA PHE A 58 -12.86 -4.70 -3.11
C PHE A 58 -11.33 -4.59 -3.18
N MET A 59 -10.66 -5.70 -2.93
CA MET A 59 -9.19 -5.75 -2.94
C MET A 59 -8.69 -6.28 -4.27
N THR A 60 -7.64 -5.67 -4.80
CA THR A 60 -7.11 -6.03 -6.12
C THR A 60 -5.66 -6.51 -6.09
N HIS A 61 -4.88 -6.08 -5.11
CA HIS A 61 -3.45 -6.37 -5.09
C HIS A 61 -2.96 -6.74 -3.70
N ARG A 62 -1.91 -7.55 -3.68
CA ARG A 62 -1.15 -7.85 -2.47
C ARG A 62 0.28 -7.37 -2.71
N VAL A 63 0.79 -6.57 -1.79
CA VAL A 63 2.12 -6.01 -1.88
C VAL A 63 2.93 -6.51 -0.68
N LYS A 64 4.05 -7.15 -0.94
CA LYS A 64 4.96 -7.60 0.12
C LYS A 64 6.17 -6.69 0.14
N ILE A 65 6.51 -6.20 1.32
CA ILE A 65 7.71 -5.37 1.52
C ILE A 65 8.42 -5.86 2.77
N ARG A 66 9.68 -5.44 2.92
CA ARG A 66 10.37 -5.62 4.19
C ARG A 66 9.70 -4.72 5.21
N TYR A 67 9.77 -5.09 6.47
CA TYR A 67 9.11 -4.34 7.52
C TYR A 67 9.49 -2.85 7.46
N LEU A 68 8.49 -2.01 7.57
CA LEU A 68 8.66 -0.56 7.53
C LEU A 68 7.79 0.02 8.64
N SER A 69 8.43 0.64 9.65
CA SER A 69 7.70 1.20 10.76
C SER A 69 6.95 2.47 10.34
N GLY A 70 5.83 2.73 10.98
CA GLY A 70 5.03 3.93 10.70
C GLY A 70 4.05 3.82 9.56
N LEU A 71 3.97 2.65 8.90
CA LEU A 71 3.04 2.45 7.81
C LEU A 71 1.60 2.39 8.35
N THR A 72 0.68 3.14 7.72
CA THR A 72 -0.73 3.16 8.13
C THR A 72 -1.63 2.98 6.92
N SER A 73 -2.88 2.63 7.19
CA SER A 73 -3.87 2.46 6.12
C SER A 73 -4.34 3.77 5.50
N ALA A 74 -3.95 4.90 6.08
CA ALA A 74 -4.24 6.21 5.48
C ALA A 74 -3.31 6.52 4.31
N MET A 75 -2.23 5.77 4.17
CA MET A 75 -1.26 5.96 3.10
C MET A 75 -1.71 5.29 1.81
N ARG A 76 -1.00 5.60 0.73
CA ARG A 76 -1.26 4.97 -0.57
C ARG A 76 0.05 4.60 -1.23
N ILE A 77 -0.03 3.74 -2.25
CA ILE A 77 1.15 3.24 -2.96
C ILE A 77 1.07 3.71 -4.42
N GLN A 78 2.17 4.29 -4.90
CA GLN A 78 2.33 4.59 -6.32
C GLN A 78 3.11 3.44 -6.96
N TYR A 79 2.48 2.76 -7.90
CA TYR A 79 3.04 1.59 -8.56
C TYR A 79 2.81 1.70 -10.07
N ARG A 80 3.88 1.95 -10.83
CA ARG A 80 3.84 2.01 -12.29
C ARG A 80 2.68 2.85 -12.83
N ASN A 81 2.56 4.09 -12.37
CA ASN A 81 1.48 5.02 -12.73
C ASN A 81 0.09 4.59 -12.25
N ARG A 82 0.03 3.68 -11.30
CA ARG A 82 -1.22 3.27 -10.65
C ARG A 82 -1.20 3.68 -9.20
N VAL A 83 -2.36 4.01 -8.68
CA VAL A 83 -2.52 4.33 -7.26
C VAL A 83 -3.21 3.16 -6.58
N LEU A 84 -2.54 2.59 -5.59
CA LEU A 84 -3.10 1.50 -4.79
C LEU A 84 -3.42 2.05 -3.41
N GLU A 85 -4.70 2.05 -3.05
CA GLU A 85 -5.11 2.47 -1.72
C GLU A 85 -4.96 1.30 -0.75
N ILE A 86 -4.36 1.57 0.40
CA ILE A 86 -4.12 0.54 1.40
C ILE A 86 -5.41 0.21 2.13
N GLY A 87 -5.82 -1.05 2.08
CA GLY A 87 -6.99 -1.52 2.79
C GLY A 87 -6.65 -2.18 4.11
N GLN A 88 -5.60 -3.00 4.12
CA GLN A 88 -5.22 -3.75 5.31
C GLN A 88 -3.72 -3.99 5.30
N ILE A 89 -3.11 -3.90 6.47
CA ILE A 89 -1.69 -4.17 6.65
C ILE A 89 -1.54 -5.40 7.53
N LEU A 90 -0.88 -6.43 7.02
CA LEU A 90 -0.63 -7.67 7.74
C LEU A 90 0.86 -7.78 8.02
N GLU A 91 1.22 -7.88 9.29
CA GLU A 91 2.60 -8.06 9.70
C GLU A 91 2.86 -9.57 9.77
N GLN A 92 3.94 -9.99 9.13
CA GLN A 92 4.33 -11.40 9.12
C GLN A 92 5.77 -11.54 9.54
N ASP A 93 6.12 -12.74 9.97
CA ASP A 93 7.48 -13.10 10.37
C ASP A 93 8.09 -12.11 11.36
N ARG A 94 7.30 -11.63 12.30
CA ARG A 94 7.78 -10.79 13.41
C ARG A 94 8.69 -9.66 12.96
N LEU A 95 8.19 -8.76 12.13
CA LEU A 95 8.93 -7.59 11.68
C LEU A 95 9.94 -7.84 10.57
N TRP A 96 9.97 -9.06 10.01
CA TRP A 96 10.81 -9.30 8.84
C TRP A 96 10.19 -8.73 7.58
N HIS A 97 8.88 -8.89 7.44
CA HIS A 97 8.17 -8.32 6.29
C HIS A 97 6.72 -8.05 6.62
N GLN A 98 6.07 -7.29 5.74
CA GLN A 98 4.66 -6.97 5.85
C GLN A 98 3.98 -7.29 4.53
N GLU A 99 2.71 -7.68 4.61
CA GLU A 99 1.85 -7.77 3.44
C GLU A 99 0.83 -6.65 3.51
N ILE A 100 0.64 -5.96 2.40
CA ILE A 100 -0.31 -4.86 2.30
C ILE A 100 -1.36 -5.28 1.29
N ILE A 101 -2.62 -5.31 1.72
CA ILE A 101 -3.74 -5.64 0.83
C ILE A 101 -4.34 -4.34 0.35
N CYS A 102 -4.35 -4.16 -0.97
CA CYS A 102 -4.65 -2.88 -1.59
C CYS A 102 -5.79 -2.97 -2.59
N THR A 103 -6.42 -1.82 -2.83
CA THR A 103 -7.40 -1.64 -3.89
C THR A 103 -6.82 -0.68 -4.92
N GLU A 104 -6.79 -1.07 -6.18
CA GLU A 104 -6.34 -0.16 -7.22
C GLU A 104 -7.40 0.91 -7.46
N LYS A 105 -7.00 2.17 -7.36
CA LYS A 105 -7.88 3.29 -7.62
C LYS A 105 -7.86 3.57 -9.12
N ARG A 106 -9.01 3.45 -9.75
CA ARG A 106 -9.13 3.75 -11.17
C ARG A 106 -9.43 5.21 -11.38
N PRO A 107 -8.87 5.81 -12.44
CA PRO A 107 -9.15 7.21 -12.76
C PRO A 107 -10.59 7.43 -13.17
#